data_58fe392e097760cfd0a07d70812abefe
#
_entry.id   58fe392e097760cfd0a07d70812abefe
#
_cell.length_a   1.000
_cell.length_b   1.000
_cell.length_c   1.000
_cell.angle_alpha   90.00
_cell.angle_beta   90.00
_cell.angle_gamma   90.00
#
_symmetry.space_group_name_H-M   'P 1'
#
loop_
_entity.id
_entity.type
_entity.pdbx_description
1 polymer ?
#
loop_
_entity_poly.entity_id
_entity_poly.type
_entity_poly.pdbx_seq_one_letter_code
_entity_poly.pdbx_strand_id
1 'polypeptide(L)'
;MTVAQAVPRWVVWSAAYFALQLGAPMLTLPSGWLLLGGVLLTTLLLMASLLHLVFAWAHEAERVRWLAPAMLVGGLVAWLGWNALPALLVWSRANPPSELTLGVYRAVHGYLLMAAAVGLGATLAKLIREKNLLAPVIPFAAMVDMLTVL
;
A
#
# COMPACT_ATOMS: atom_id res chain seq x y z
N MET A 1 10.12 -27.32 24.50
CA MET A 1 8.88 -26.75 23.97
C MET A 1 9.25 -25.62 23.02
N THR A 2 9.28 -25.89 21.73
CA THR A 2 9.54 -24.89 20.67
C THR A 2 8.28 -24.05 20.55
N VAL A 3 8.32 -22.83 21.07
CA VAL A 3 7.29 -21.82 20.81
C VAL A 3 7.39 -21.52 19.31
N ALA A 4 6.49 -22.09 18.51
CA ALA A 4 6.31 -21.69 17.13
C ALA A 4 6.01 -20.19 17.15
N GLN A 5 6.98 -19.37 16.75
CA GLN A 5 6.80 -17.93 16.65
C GLN A 5 5.67 -17.70 15.64
N ALA A 6 4.51 -17.29 16.13
CA ALA A 6 3.38 -16.97 15.26
C ALA A 6 3.82 -15.85 14.29
N VAL A 7 3.70 -16.12 13.00
CA VAL A 7 4.05 -15.15 11.95
C VAL A 7 3.29 -13.85 12.22
N PRO A 8 3.95 -12.69 12.26
CA PRO A 8 3.28 -11.42 12.49
C PRO A 8 2.17 -11.18 11.46
N ARG A 9 1.02 -10.68 11.91
CA ARG A 9 -0.15 -10.45 11.05
C ARG A 9 0.15 -9.60 9.83
N TRP A 10 0.99 -8.58 9.98
CA TRP A 10 1.39 -7.70 8.87
C TRP A 10 2.15 -8.46 7.77
N VAL A 11 2.94 -9.48 8.10
CA VAL A 11 3.64 -10.32 7.11
C VAL A 11 2.66 -11.09 6.26
N VAL A 12 1.65 -11.70 6.90
CA VAL A 12 0.61 -12.46 6.19
C VAL A 12 -0.16 -11.56 5.22
N TRP A 13 -0.58 -10.38 5.67
CA TRP A 13 -1.32 -9.45 4.83
C TRP A 13 -0.48 -8.78 3.75
N SER A 14 0.82 -8.56 4.00
CA SER A 14 1.76 -8.14 2.95
C SER A 14 1.90 -9.20 1.86
N ALA A 15 2.05 -10.46 2.25
CA ALA A 15 2.12 -11.57 1.29
C ALA A 15 0.82 -11.69 0.48
N ALA A 16 -0.35 -11.56 1.11
CA ALA A 16 -1.65 -11.56 0.44
C ALA A 16 -1.77 -10.40 -0.56
N TYR A 17 -1.34 -9.20 -0.19
CA TYR A 17 -1.31 -8.03 -1.07
C TYR A 17 -0.48 -8.28 -2.32
N PHE A 18 0.77 -8.73 -2.16
CA PHE A 18 1.65 -9.00 -3.31
C PHE A 18 1.13 -10.16 -4.17
N ALA A 19 0.62 -11.22 -3.55
CA ALA A 19 0.04 -12.34 -4.28
C ALA A 19 -1.15 -11.91 -5.15
N LEU A 20 -2.03 -11.05 -4.64
CA LEU A 20 -3.17 -10.51 -5.39
C LEU A 20 -2.71 -9.54 -6.49
N GLN A 21 -1.78 -8.63 -6.20
CA GLN A 21 -1.29 -7.65 -7.17
C GLN A 21 -0.55 -8.30 -8.35
N LEU A 22 0.20 -9.35 -8.09
CA LEU A 22 0.97 -10.05 -9.13
C LEU A 22 0.17 -11.17 -9.79
N GLY A 23 -0.72 -11.83 -9.05
CA GLY A 23 -1.50 -12.96 -9.54
C GLY A 23 -2.73 -12.55 -10.35
N ALA A 24 -3.43 -11.49 -9.94
CA ALA A 24 -4.66 -11.06 -10.62
C ALA A 24 -4.47 -10.77 -12.12
N PRO A 25 -3.41 -10.07 -12.56
CA PRO A 25 -3.17 -9.82 -13.99
C PRO A 25 -2.83 -11.10 -14.80
N MET A 26 -2.40 -12.17 -14.12
CA MET A 26 -2.07 -13.46 -14.79
C MET A 26 -3.29 -14.33 -15.02
N LEU A 27 -4.44 -13.98 -14.42
CA LEU A 27 -5.68 -14.72 -14.62
C LEU A 27 -6.31 -14.36 -15.96
N THR A 28 -6.16 -15.21 -16.96
CA THR A 28 -6.86 -15.09 -18.24
C THR A 28 -8.28 -15.62 -18.10
N LEU A 29 -9.23 -14.72 -17.84
CA LEU A 29 -10.64 -15.06 -17.75
C LEU A 29 -11.31 -14.86 -19.12
N PRO A 30 -12.24 -15.76 -19.52
CA PRO A 30 -13.02 -15.56 -20.73
C PRO A 30 -13.84 -14.27 -20.61
N SER A 31 -14.09 -13.62 -21.76
CA SER A 31 -14.89 -12.39 -21.83
C SER A 31 -16.31 -12.58 -21.28
N GLY A 32 -16.94 -11.50 -20.84
CA GLY A 32 -18.31 -11.49 -20.35
C GLY A 32 -18.44 -11.45 -18.84
N TRP A 33 -19.48 -12.07 -18.30
CA TRP A 33 -19.81 -12.02 -16.87
C TRP A 33 -18.75 -12.61 -15.95
N LEU A 34 -18.01 -13.63 -16.42
CA LEU A 34 -16.91 -14.24 -15.67
C LEU A 34 -15.74 -13.26 -15.49
N LEU A 35 -15.42 -12.48 -16.52
CA LEU A 35 -14.40 -11.43 -16.41
C LEU A 35 -14.84 -10.35 -15.42
N LEU A 36 -16.09 -9.87 -15.52
CA LEU A 36 -16.62 -8.85 -14.61
C LEU A 36 -16.61 -9.36 -13.17
N GLY A 37 -17.11 -10.57 -12.93
CA GLY A 37 -17.11 -11.20 -11.61
C GLY A 37 -15.71 -11.39 -11.04
N GLY A 38 -14.76 -11.82 -11.88
CA GLY A 38 -13.36 -11.98 -11.50
C GLY A 38 -12.69 -10.66 -11.12
N VAL A 39 -12.91 -9.60 -11.89
CA VAL A 39 -12.39 -8.25 -11.59
C VAL A 39 -12.99 -7.72 -10.28
N LEU A 40 -14.29 -7.85 -10.09
CA LEU A 40 -14.95 -7.42 -8.84
C LEU A 40 -14.41 -8.19 -7.64
N LEU A 41 -14.31 -9.52 -7.75
CA LEU A 41 -13.80 -10.35 -6.66
C LEU A 41 -12.35 -10.00 -6.30
N THR A 42 -11.47 -9.89 -7.30
CA THR A 42 -10.06 -9.54 -7.06
C THR A 42 -9.91 -8.15 -6.46
N THR A 43 -10.72 -7.18 -6.89
CA THR A 43 -10.74 -5.83 -6.33
C THR A 43 -11.19 -5.85 -4.87
N LEU A 44 -12.25 -6.58 -4.53
CA LEU A 44 -12.72 -6.71 -3.14
C LEU A 44 -11.69 -7.40 -2.25
N LEU A 45 -11.06 -8.47 -2.72
CA LEU A 45 -10.01 -9.17 -1.99
C LEU A 45 -8.78 -8.28 -1.78
N LEU A 46 -8.40 -7.50 -2.79
CA LEU A 46 -7.31 -6.54 -2.69
C LEU A 46 -7.64 -5.45 -1.67
N MET A 47 -8.83 -4.86 -1.72
CA MET A 47 -9.28 -3.87 -0.73
C MET A 47 -9.30 -4.43 0.68
N ALA A 48 -9.80 -5.66 0.87
CA ALA A 48 -9.80 -6.32 2.16
C ALA A 48 -8.37 -6.55 2.68
N SER A 49 -7.47 -7.03 1.83
CA SER A 49 -6.06 -7.24 2.21
C SER A 49 -5.35 -5.93 2.59
N LEU A 50 -5.59 -4.86 1.83
CA LEU A 50 -5.07 -3.52 2.12
C LEU A 50 -5.57 -3.01 3.49
N LEU A 51 -6.87 -3.11 3.73
CA LEU A 51 -7.47 -2.66 4.99
C LEU A 51 -6.86 -3.38 6.19
N HIS A 52 -6.76 -4.71 6.12
CA HIS A 52 -6.15 -5.51 7.19
C HIS A 52 -4.66 -5.20 7.38
N LEU A 53 -3.93 -4.95 6.31
CA LEU A 53 -2.52 -4.57 6.37
C LEU A 53 -2.34 -3.20 7.04
N VAL A 54 -3.18 -2.20 6.69
CA VAL A 54 -3.19 -0.87 7.32
C VAL A 54 -3.45 -0.98 8.82
N PHE A 55 -4.47 -1.77 9.22
CA PHE A 55 -4.76 -1.98 10.65
C PHE A 55 -3.63 -2.71 11.37
N ALA A 56 -3.01 -3.72 10.75
CA ALA A 56 -1.89 -4.44 11.34
C ALA A 56 -0.69 -3.50 11.56
N TRP A 57 -0.37 -2.65 10.59
CA TRP A 57 0.71 -1.67 10.71
C TRP A 57 0.39 -0.56 11.71
N ALA A 58 -0.83 -0.04 11.71
CA ALA A 58 -1.25 0.97 12.68
C ALA A 58 -1.11 0.44 14.11
N HIS A 59 -1.55 -0.80 14.35
CA HIS A 59 -1.42 -1.45 15.65
C HIS A 59 0.05 -1.62 16.09
N GLU A 60 0.95 -2.01 15.18
CA GLU A 60 2.37 -2.10 15.50
C GLU A 60 3.00 -0.70 15.72
N ALA A 61 2.58 0.30 14.94
CA ALA A 61 3.04 1.67 15.10
C ALA A 61 2.60 2.32 16.42
N GLU A 62 1.48 1.87 17.01
CA GLU A 62 1.08 2.26 18.36
C GLU A 62 1.98 1.64 19.43
N ARG A 63 2.36 0.37 19.25
CA ARG A 63 3.20 -0.37 20.21
C ARG A 63 4.63 0.14 20.25
N VAL A 64 5.19 0.50 19.09
CA VAL A 64 6.59 0.88 18.95
C VAL A 64 6.68 2.37 18.64
N ARG A 65 7.16 3.16 19.62
CA ARG A 65 7.13 4.63 19.55
C ARG A 65 7.82 5.23 18.32
N TRP A 66 8.92 4.64 17.88
CA TRP A 66 9.70 5.13 16.74
C TRP A 66 9.23 4.58 15.38
N LEU A 67 8.36 3.56 15.37
CA LEU A 67 7.95 2.89 14.13
C LEU A 67 7.13 3.81 13.22
N ALA A 68 6.21 4.62 13.77
CA ALA A 68 5.40 5.55 12.98
C ALA A 68 6.27 6.57 12.19
N PRO A 69 7.18 7.35 12.83
CA PRO A 69 8.06 8.25 12.10
C PRO A 69 9.03 7.50 11.16
N ALA A 70 9.49 6.30 11.53
CA ALA A 70 10.34 5.49 10.65
C ALA A 70 9.59 5.02 9.40
N MET A 71 8.33 4.62 9.51
CA MET A 71 7.48 4.26 8.36
C MET A 71 7.21 5.48 7.47
N LEU A 72 6.97 6.66 8.07
CA LEU A 72 6.77 7.89 7.31
C LEU A 72 8.02 8.25 6.51
N VAL A 73 9.14 8.45 7.19
CA VAL A 73 10.39 8.89 6.54
C VAL A 73 10.95 7.80 5.61
N GLY A 74 11.05 6.57 6.12
CA GLY A 74 11.56 5.43 5.35
C GLY A 74 10.68 5.11 4.15
N GLY A 75 9.36 5.12 4.33
CA GLY A 75 8.39 4.91 3.25
C GLY A 75 8.50 5.98 2.16
N LEU A 76 8.57 7.27 2.55
CA LEU A 76 8.73 8.37 1.58
C LEU A 76 10.07 8.31 0.84
N VAL A 77 11.18 8.11 1.55
CA VAL A 77 12.51 8.02 0.93
C VAL A 77 12.58 6.82 -0.02
N ALA A 78 12.09 5.66 0.41
CA ALA A 78 12.05 4.47 -0.44
C ALA A 78 11.10 4.67 -1.63
N TRP A 79 9.95 5.30 -1.45
CA TRP A 79 9.02 5.61 -2.53
C TRP A 79 9.62 6.58 -3.56
N LEU A 80 10.29 7.66 -3.11
CA LEU A 80 10.99 8.60 -4.01
C LEU A 80 12.10 7.90 -4.79
N GLY A 81 12.93 7.08 -4.13
CA GLY A 81 13.97 6.29 -4.79
C GLY A 81 13.39 5.30 -5.79
N TRP A 82 12.26 4.66 -5.46
CA TRP A 82 11.56 3.74 -6.36
C TRP A 82 11.02 4.44 -7.61
N ASN A 83 10.51 5.67 -7.47
CA ASN A 83 10.06 6.47 -8.61
C ASN A 83 11.19 6.87 -9.58
N ALA A 84 12.43 6.95 -9.11
CA ALA A 84 13.58 7.21 -9.97
C ALA A 84 14.03 5.97 -10.76
N LEU A 85 13.60 4.77 -10.38
CA LEU A 85 14.04 3.51 -10.96
C LEU A 85 13.79 3.41 -12.47
N PRO A 86 12.61 3.78 -13.04
CA PRO A 86 12.39 3.73 -14.48
C PRO A 86 13.39 4.56 -15.29
N ALA A 87 13.76 5.73 -14.78
CA ALA A 87 14.77 6.58 -15.41
C ALA A 87 16.17 5.96 -15.33
N LEU A 88 16.52 5.37 -14.19
CA LEU A 88 17.80 4.67 -13.99
C LEU A 88 17.94 3.42 -14.85
N LEU A 89 16.86 2.68 -15.06
CA LEU A 89 16.81 1.47 -15.88
C LEU A 89 16.60 1.78 -17.39
N VAL A 90 16.56 3.07 -17.76
CA VAL A 90 16.34 3.50 -19.16
C VAL A 90 15.10 2.85 -19.78
N TRP A 91 14.02 2.77 -19.02
CA TRP A 91 12.75 2.27 -19.54
C TRP A 91 12.20 3.28 -20.56
N SER A 92 12.02 2.85 -21.79
CA SER A 92 11.54 3.68 -22.87
C SER A 92 10.48 2.95 -23.70
N ARG A 93 9.83 3.69 -24.63
CA ARG A 93 8.90 3.06 -25.58
C ARG A 93 9.59 2.06 -26.49
N ALA A 94 10.87 2.23 -26.76
CA ALA A 94 11.67 1.30 -27.58
C ALA A 94 12.11 0.04 -26.82
N ASN A 95 12.20 0.14 -25.48
CA ASN A 95 12.58 -0.98 -24.61
C ASN A 95 11.64 -1.03 -23.37
N PRO A 96 10.39 -1.42 -23.55
CA PRO A 96 9.43 -1.49 -22.44
C PRO A 96 9.81 -2.63 -21.48
N PRO A 97 9.56 -2.44 -20.16
CA PRO A 97 9.73 -3.53 -19.19
C PRO A 97 8.72 -4.66 -19.46
N SER A 98 9.06 -5.88 -19.05
CA SER A 98 8.09 -6.99 -19.10
C SER A 98 6.86 -6.69 -18.23
N GLU A 99 5.72 -7.29 -18.54
CA GLU A 99 4.48 -7.14 -17.78
C GLU A 99 4.68 -7.53 -16.30
N LEU A 100 5.45 -8.57 -16.02
CA LEU A 100 5.80 -8.98 -14.67
C LEU A 100 6.61 -7.89 -13.95
N THR A 101 7.62 -7.32 -14.62
CA THR A 101 8.45 -6.25 -14.06
C THR A 101 7.61 -5.01 -13.75
N LEU A 102 6.68 -4.67 -14.64
CA LEU A 102 5.76 -3.55 -14.45
C LEU A 102 4.79 -3.83 -13.30
N GLY A 103 4.29 -5.08 -13.18
CA GLY A 103 3.45 -5.53 -12.07
C GLY A 103 4.16 -5.39 -10.72
N VAL A 104 5.40 -5.88 -10.62
CA VAL A 104 6.24 -5.75 -9.42
C VAL A 104 6.47 -4.27 -9.09
N TYR A 105 6.82 -3.46 -10.10
CA TYR A 105 7.04 -2.03 -9.91
C TYR A 105 5.81 -1.35 -9.30
N ARG A 106 4.63 -1.58 -9.85
CA ARG A 106 3.36 -1.00 -9.36
C ARG A 106 3.01 -1.49 -7.95
N ALA A 107 3.18 -2.79 -7.68
CA ALA A 107 2.89 -3.37 -6.38
C ALA A 107 3.78 -2.77 -5.28
N VAL A 108 5.10 -2.67 -5.52
CA VAL A 108 6.04 -2.07 -4.57
C VAL A 108 5.78 -0.57 -4.40
N HIS A 109 5.52 0.16 -5.50
CA HIS A 109 5.19 1.58 -5.46
C HIS A 109 3.99 1.85 -4.53
N GLY A 110 2.88 1.12 -4.72
CA GLY A 110 1.70 1.25 -3.87
C GLY A 110 1.95 0.86 -2.41
N TYR A 111 2.73 -0.20 -2.17
CA TYR A 111 3.10 -0.66 -0.84
C TYR A 111 3.91 0.37 -0.06
N LEU A 112 4.91 0.99 -0.68
CA LEU A 112 5.74 2.03 -0.07
C LEU A 112 4.94 3.29 0.25
N LEU A 113 4.08 3.72 -0.68
CA LEU A 113 3.20 4.87 -0.45
C LEU A 113 2.23 4.63 0.70
N MET A 114 1.66 3.42 0.78
CA MET A 114 0.78 3.04 1.88
C MET A 114 1.52 3.01 3.22
N ALA A 115 2.76 2.50 3.26
CA ALA A 115 3.59 2.52 4.47
C ALA A 115 3.83 3.96 4.95
N ALA A 116 4.16 4.88 4.04
CA ALA A 116 4.32 6.30 4.35
C ALA A 116 3.01 6.93 4.87
N ALA A 117 1.87 6.61 4.23
CA ALA A 117 0.56 7.13 4.64
C ALA A 117 0.15 6.65 6.04
N VAL A 118 0.36 5.37 6.36
CA VAL A 118 0.12 4.82 7.71
C VAL A 118 1.05 5.47 8.72
N GLY A 119 2.34 5.64 8.38
CA GLY A 119 3.31 6.33 9.23
C GLY A 119 2.91 7.78 9.51
N LEU A 120 2.43 8.50 8.50
CA LEU A 120 1.91 9.87 8.64
C LEU A 120 0.69 9.90 9.56
N GLY A 121 -0.32 9.07 9.29
CA GLY A 121 -1.54 8.99 10.10
C GLY A 121 -1.26 8.65 11.56
N ALA A 122 -0.41 7.66 11.83
CA ALA A 122 -0.01 7.26 13.17
C ALA A 122 0.81 8.36 13.89
N THR A 123 1.65 9.10 13.16
CA THR A 123 2.42 10.22 13.71
C THR A 123 1.49 11.38 14.05
N LEU A 124 0.58 11.75 13.15
CA LEU A 124 -0.43 12.79 13.40
C LEU A 124 -1.35 12.42 14.54
N ALA A 125 -1.81 11.17 14.65
CA ALA A 125 -2.64 10.72 15.77
C ALA A 125 -1.95 10.86 17.13
N LYS A 126 -0.61 10.71 17.19
CA LYS A 126 0.18 10.93 18.40
C LYS A 126 0.37 12.42 18.76
N LEU A 127 0.41 13.28 17.72
CA LEU A 127 0.56 14.73 17.89
C LEU A 127 -0.77 15.39 18.27
N ILE A 128 -1.86 14.91 17.69
CA ILE A 128 -3.20 15.47 17.89
C ILE A 128 -3.84 14.81 19.12
N ARG A 129 -3.60 15.39 20.28
CA ARG A 129 -4.21 14.92 21.56
C ARG A 129 -5.69 15.25 21.69
N GLU A 130 -6.17 16.28 20.99
CA GLU A 130 -7.53 16.76 21.09
C GLU A 130 -8.34 16.33 19.87
N LYS A 131 -9.50 15.69 20.12
CA LYS A 131 -10.42 15.24 19.04
C LYS A 131 -10.87 16.38 18.13
N ASN A 132 -10.94 17.62 18.62
CA ASN A 132 -11.34 18.79 17.85
C ASN A 132 -10.32 19.19 16.77
N LEU A 133 -9.03 18.80 16.90
CA LEU A 133 -8.01 19.07 15.89
C LEU A 133 -8.09 18.11 14.67
N LEU A 134 -8.84 17.01 14.78
CA LEU A 134 -9.12 16.13 13.66
C LEU A 134 -10.15 16.71 12.68
N ALA A 135 -11.02 17.59 13.16
CA ALA A 135 -12.08 18.18 12.34
C ALA A 135 -11.57 18.91 11.07
N PRO A 136 -10.49 19.72 11.11
CA PRO A 136 -9.94 20.34 9.90
C PRO A 136 -9.12 19.38 9.02
N VAL A 137 -8.59 18.28 9.56
CA VAL A 137 -7.77 17.33 8.79
C VAL A 137 -8.61 16.53 7.81
N ILE A 138 -9.83 16.16 8.18
CA ILE A 138 -10.74 15.38 7.32
C ILE A 138 -11.11 16.13 6.04
N PRO A 139 -11.61 17.40 6.07
CA PRO A 139 -11.90 18.12 4.85
C PRO A 139 -10.65 18.45 4.03
N PHE A 140 -9.50 18.67 4.67
CA PHE A 140 -8.24 18.88 3.96
C PHE A 140 -7.80 17.63 3.19
N ALA A 141 -7.87 16.45 3.82
CA ALA A 141 -7.58 15.18 3.15
C ALA A 141 -8.53 14.92 1.98
N ALA A 142 -9.83 15.19 2.15
CA ALA A 142 -10.83 15.06 1.09
C ALA A 142 -10.57 16.04 -0.07
N MET A 143 -10.12 17.27 0.23
CA MET A 143 -9.78 18.26 -0.78
C MET A 143 -8.54 17.84 -1.58
N VAL A 144 -7.51 17.29 -0.93
CA VAL A 144 -6.32 16.76 -1.61
C VAL A 144 -6.67 15.59 -2.50
N ASP A 145 -7.52 14.69 -2.02
CA ASP A 145 -7.99 13.53 -2.79
C ASP A 145 -8.78 13.98 -4.04
N MET A 146 -9.64 14.97 -3.89
CA MET A 146 -10.40 15.56 -5.00
C MET A 146 -9.50 16.24 -6.05
N LEU A 147 -8.41 16.91 -5.61
CA LEU A 147 -7.44 17.55 -6.51
C LEU A 147 -6.56 16.54 -7.26
N THR A 148 -6.37 15.32 -6.73
CA THR A 148 -5.58 14.27 -7.39
C THR A 148 -6.37 13.48 -8.43
N VAL A 149 -7.70 13.59 -8.43
CA VAL A 149 -8.61 12.91 -9.38
C VAL A 149 -8.99 13.81 -10.57
N LEU A 150 -8.78 15.14 -10.45
CA LEU A 150 -8.98 16.13 -11.53
C LEU A 150 -7.72 16.27 -12.39
#